data_a2f20a8c4b0669b46628bb5e36128f52
#
_entry.id   a2f20a8c4b0669b46628bb5e36128f52
#
_cell.length_a   1.000
_cell.length_b   1.000
_cell.length_c   1.000
_cell.angle_alpha   90.00
_cell.angle_beta   90.00
_cell.angle_gamma   90.00
#
_symmetry.space_group_name_H-M   'P 1'
#
loop_
_entity.id
_entity.type
_entity.pdbx_description
1 polymer ?
#
loop_
_entity_poly.entity_id
_entity_poly.type
_entity_poly.pdbx_seq_one_letter_code
_entity_poly.pdbx_strand_id
1 'polypeptide(L)'
;MKNKLKSLLIIFSLFSLQMTAQEKKTLSLNEAIDLGLQNSKLLKINQAKIEEATAATKEAVEKRLPDAKASGSYLRVNAVNVNLKTKSNSGGGGTTPPVEQPKVSQALYGLVNVSLPIYTGGKIRYGIESSKFLEKAAMLDAESDKDEVIQNTIEAFANLFKAKTAVRLVQENLNVAQLRTKELTNMEKNGLLARNDLLKAQLRESNMEYNLSDAENSWQLANVNMNLMLGLPTTTELILDTANLGKKEDNRVLDDFLNAARVNRKDIAAVDLRKKAAESGVKSAKGDLYPSLALTGGYIGLDIPDFLSIPAAMNVGVGVSYNIGSLWKNKAKVQQAEAKVKQLTITEALMDDDMQLELNKSYLSLMTNRKQIQVSAKAVEQAEENYRIVKNKFDNSLATTTDLLDADIAQLQARLSYTLSRADAFVAYHKLLQTAGLLSAELKK
;
A
#
# COMPACT_ATOMS: atom_id res chain seq x y z
N MET A 1 60.15 -9.99 -12.71
CA MET A 1 58.76 -10.42 -13.02
C MET A 1 58.20 -11.46 -12.02
N LYS A 2 58.98 -12.37 -11.46
CA LYS A 2 58.47 -13.41 -10.49
C LYS A 2 57.89 -12.88 -9.18
N ASN A 3 58.37 -11.72 -8.67
CA ASN A 3 57.87 -11.17 -7.40
C ASN A 3 56.52 -10.43 -7.54
N LYS A 4 56.20 -9.83 -8.71
CA LYS A 4 54.89 -9.19 -8.96
C LYS A 4 53.75 -10.22 -9.13
N LEU A 5 54.08 -11.42 -9.64
CA LEU A 5 53.12 -12.51 -9.79
C LEU A 5 52.72 -13.13 -8.44
N LYS A 6 53.68 -13.22 -7.50
CA LYS A 6 53.41 -13.69 -6.12
C LYS A 6 52.57 -12.70 -5.32
N SER A 7 52.77 -11.40 -5.47
CA SER A 7 51.90 -10.38 -4.82
C SER A 7 50.49 -10.36 -5.39
N LEU A 8 50.29 -10.62 -6.70
CA LEU A 8 48.97 -10.70 -7.31
C LEU A 8 48.19 -11.93 -6.86
N LEU A 9 48.87 -13.08 -6.66
CA LEU A 9 48.26 -14.31 -6.14
C LEU A 9 47.86 -14.19 -4.67
N ILE A 10 48.60 -13.46 -3.84
CA ILE A 10 48.29 -13.22 -2.45
C ILE A 10 47.07 -12.26 -2.32
N ILE A 11 46.95 -11.25 -3.18
CA ILE A 11 45.78 -10.34 -3.20
C ILE A 11 44.54 -11.09 -3.70
N PHE A 12 44.66 -12.02 -4.64
CA PHE A 12 43.51 -12.83 -5.10
C PHE A 12 43.07 -13.89 -4.06
N SER A 13 43.98 -14.40 -3.22
CA SER A 13 43.61 -15.33 -2.14
C SER A 13 42.97 -14.64 -0.91
N LEU A 14 43.21 -13.35 -0.71
CA LEU A 14 42.55 -12.56 0.34
C LEU A 14 41.12 -12.13 -0.03
N PHE A 15 40.79 -12.15 -1.33
CA PHE A 15 39.42 -11.77 -1.79
C PHE A 15 38.44 -12.95 -1.80
N SER A 16 38.94 -14.20 -1.67
CA SER A 16 38.10 -15.42 -1.71
C SER A 16 37.65 -15.93 -0.34
N LEU A 17 37.92 -15.20 0.75
CA LEU A 17 37.50 -15.54 2.11
C LEU A 17 36.38 -14.64 2.66
N GLN A 18 35.58 -14.04 1.80
CA GLN A 18 34.23 -13.67 2.21
C GLN A 18 33.37 -14.96 2.21
N MET A 19 33.65 -15.86 3.11
CA MET A 19 32.64 -16.80 3.61
C MET A 19 31.50 -15.91 4.11
N THR A 20 30.39 -15.88 3.37
CA THR A 20 29.14 -15.37 3.85
C THR A 20 28.73 -16.22 5.04
N ALA A 21 29.28 -15.90 6.22
CA ALA A 21 28.73 -16.41 7.47
C ALA A 21 27.26 -16.01 7.46
N GLN A 22 26.37 -16.98 7.55
CA GLN A 22 24.95 -16.75 7.63
C GLN A 22 24.71 -15.84 8.83
N GLU A 23 24.39 -14.58 8.57
CA GLU A 23 24.25 -13.56 9.60
C GLU A 23 23.02 -13.91 10.43
N LYS A 24 23.22 -14.20 11.72
CA LYS A 24 22.13 -14.44 12.66
C LYS A 24 21.73 -13.15 13.28
N LYS A 25 20.43 -12.80 13.20
CA LYS A 25 19.89 -11.60 13.79
C LYS A 25 18.76 -11.93 14.75
N THR A 26 18.93 -11.55 16.02
CA THR A 26 17.82 -11.59 16.99
C THR A 26 16.84 -10.46 16.66
N LEU A 27 15.56 -10.80 16.63
CA LEU A 27 14.49 -9.91 16.20
C LEU A 27 13.35 -9.91 17.22
N SER A 28 13.09 -8.77 17.84
CA SER A 28 11.88 -8.55 18.63
C SER A 28 10.71 -8.12 17.71
N LEU A 29 9.47 -8.25 18.20
CA LEU A 29 8.29 -7.80 17.45
C LEU A 29 8.34 -6.30 17.14
N ASN A 30 8.71 -5.47 18.13
CA ASN A 30 8.78 -4.02 17.93
C ASN A 30 9.84 -3.64 16.89
N GLU A 31 11.02 -4.25 16.96
CA GLU A 31 12.07 -4.06 15.94
C GLU A 31 11.61 -4.51 14.55
N ALA A 32 10.88 -5.63 14.48
CA ALA A 32 10.29 -6.10 13.21
C ALA A 32 9.32 -5.07 12.63
N ILE A 33 8.44 -4.51 13.45
CA ILE A 33 7.48 -3.48 13.04
C ILE A 33 8.23 -2.23 12.56
N ASP A 34 9.23 -1.76 13.30
CA ASP A 34 10.01 -0.56 12.93
C ASP A 34 10.75 -0.75 11.60
N LEU A 35 11.42 -1.88 11.41
CA LEU A 35 12.09 -2.21 10.15
C LEU A 35 11.09 -2.38 9.00
N GLY A 36 9.96 -3.04 9.25
CA GLY A 36 8.87 -3.17 8.28
C GLY A 36 8.33 -1.83 7.81
N LEU A 37 8.10 -0.90 8.73
CA LEU A 37 7.65 0.45 8.41
C LEU A 37 8.71 1.24 7.62
N GLN A 38 9.99 1.17 8.01
CA GLN A 38 11.07 1.90 7.34
C GLN A 38 11.32 1.39 5.91
N ASN A 39 11.21 0.08 5.68
CA ASN A 39 11.54 -0.54 4.41
C ASN A 39 10.34 -0.84 3.51
N SER A 40 9.10 -0.61 3.98
CA SER A 40 7.87 -0.87 3.24
C SER A 40 7.84 -0.13 1.90
N LYS A 41 7.74 -0.90 0.81
CA LYS A 41 7.55 -0.36 -0.54
C LYS A 41 6.17 0.28 -0.69
N LEU A 42 5.16 -0.25 0.00
CA LEU A 42 3.80 0.32 0.02
C LEU A 42 3.81 1.73 0.61
N LEU A 43 4.49 1.95 1.74
CA LEU A 43 4.57 3.28 2.35
C LEU A 43 5.36 4.28 1.50
N LYS A 44 6.39 3.82 0.76
CA LYS A 44 7.11 4.65 -0.22
C LYS A 44 6.22 5.04 -1.40
N ILE A 45 5.36 4.13 -1.87
CA ILE A 45 4.34 4.45 -2.89
C ILE A 45 3.35 5.48 -2.35
N ASN A 46 2.90 5.35 -1.10
CA ASN A 46 1.96 6.28 -0.50
C ASN A 46 2.59 7.67 -0.29
N GLN A 47 3.87 7.74 0.07
CA GLN A 47 4.60 9.00 0.12
C GLN A 47 4.58 9.71 -1.24
N ALA A 48 4.82 8.98 -2.33
CA ALA A 48 4.76 9.53 -3.70
C ALA A 48 3.32 9.98 -4.07
N LYS A 49 2.28 9.25 -3.64
CA LYS A 49 0.88 9.68 -3.84
C LYS A 49 0.55 10.97 -3.06
N ILE A 50 1.09 11.14 -1.86
CA ILE A 50 0.94 12.38 -1.08
C ILE A 50 1.64 13.52 -1.81
N GLU A 51 2.86 13.31 -2.31
CA GLU A 51 3.62 14.32 -3.09
C GLU A 51 2.85 14.70 -4.35
N GLU A 52 2.26 13.73 -5.08
CA GLU A 52 1.39 13.97 -6.23
C GLU A 52 0.16 14.84 -5.86
N ALA A 53 -0.55 14.49 -4.80
CA ALA A 53 -1.73 15.24 -4.34
C ALA A 53 -1.36 16.65 -3.86
N THR A 54 -0.20 16.81 -3.21
CA THR A 54 0.35 18.11 -2.79
C THR A 54 0.71 18.95 -3.99
N ALA A 55 1.35 18.36 -5.01
CA ALA A 55 1.65 19.06 -6.28
C ALA A 55 0.38 19.48 -7.01
N ALA A 56 -0.65 18.63 -7.05
CA ALA A 56 -1.95 18.96 -7.62
C ALA A 56 -2.64 20.12 -6.87
N THR A 57 -2.51 20.17 -5.54
CA THR A 57 -3.00 21.29 -4.72
C THR A 57 -2.25 22.58 -5.06
N LYS A 58 -0.92 22.50 -5.22
CA LYS A 58 -0.09 23.64 -5.63
C LYS A 58 -0.48 24.14 -7.02
N GLU A 59 -0.61 23.24 -8.00
CA GLU A 59 -1.10 23.57 -9.35
C GLU A 59 -2.47 24.29 -9.30
N ALA A 60 -3.41 23.75 -8.48
CA ALA A 60 -4.71 24.41 -8.32
C ALA A 60 -4.61 25.82 -7.73
N VAL A 61 -3.67 26.07 -6.80
CA VAL A 61 -3.39 27.39 -6.23
C VAL A 61 -2.75 28.31 -7.26
N GLU A 62 -1.84 27.80 -8.08
CA GLU A 62 -1.14 28.55 -9.13
C GLU A 62 -2.08 29.06 -10.22
N LYS A 63 -3.25 28.43 -10.40
CA LYS A 63 -4.32 28.97 -11.31
C LYS A 63 -4.84 30.37 -10.94
N ARG A 64 -4.45 30.90 -9.77
CA ARG A 64 -4.68 32.30 -9.39
C ARG A 64 -3.64 33.28 -9.94
N LEU A 65 -2.49 32.76 -10.37
CA LEU A 65 -1.38 33.57 -10.84
C LEU A 65 -1.65 34.07 -12.28
N PRO A 66 -0.95 35.14 -12.73
CA PRO A 66 -1.02 35.55 -14.11
C PRO A 66 -0.54 34.43 -15.05
N ASP A 67 -1.31 34.17 -16.10
CA ASP A 67 -0.96 33.29 -17.21
C ASP A 67 -0.39 34.13 -18.34
N ALA A 68 0.83 33.87 -18.78
CA ALA A 68 1.52 34.58 -19.85
C ALA A 68 1.74 33.64 -21.04
N LYS A 69 1.22 34.07 -22.20
CA LYS A 69 1.34 33.31 -23.45
C LYS A 69 1.99 34.17 -24.53
N ALA A 70 2.97 33.61 -25.20
CA ALA A 70 3.56 34.19 -26.41
C ALA A 70 3.15 33.34 -27.63
N SER A 71 2.68 33.98 -28.68
CA SER A 71 2.35 33.32 -29.93
C SER A 71 2.83 34.16 -31.12
N GLY A 72 3.22 33.48 -32.19
CA GLY A 72 3.60 34.14 -33.46
C GLY A 72 3.02 33.34 -34.61
N SER A 73 2.66 34.04 -35.66
CA SER A 73 2.15 33.44 -36.89
C SER A 73 2.65 34.17 -38.12
N TYR A 74 3.08 33.40 -39.09
CA TYR A 74 3.39 33.88 -40.44
C TYR A 74 2.30 33.31 -41.36
N LEU A 75 1.61 34.23 -42.02
CA LEU A 75 0.56 33.91 -42.97
C LEU A 75 1.00 34.37 -44.38
N ARG A 76 0.90 33.45 -45.33
CA ARG A 76 1.04 33.79 -46.77
C ARG A 76 -0.37 33.65 -47.39
N VAL A 77 -0.81 34.71 -48.04
CA VAL A 77 -2.11 34.74 -48.67
C VAL A 77 -1.94 35.04 -50.16
N ASN A 78 -2.88 34.61 -51.00
CA ASN A 78 -2.92 35.06 -52.38
C ASN A 78 -3.09 36.59 -52.36
N ALA A 79 -2.35 37.31 -53.20
CA ALA A 79 -2.37 38.76 -53.25
C ALA A 79 -3.81 39.29 -53.28
N VAL A 80 -4.24 39.84 -52.12
CA VAL A 80 -5.59 40.40 -51.96
C VAL A 80 -5.52 41.91 -52.10
N ASN A 81 -6.40 42.49 -52.94
CA ASN A 81 -6.54 43.94 -53.08
C ASN A 81 -7.25 44.46 -51.82
N VAL A 82 -6.61 45.35 -51.07
CA VAL A 82 -7.16 45.92 -49.85
C VAL A 82 -7.75 47.29 -50.17
N ASN A 83 -9.09 47.42 -50.14
CA ASN A 83 -9.80 48.69 -50.30
C ASN A 83 -9.79 49.44 -48.96
N LEU A 84 -8.95 50.43 -48.82
CA LEU A 84 -8.96 51.37 -47.70
C LEU A 84 -10.19 52.34 -47.82
N LYS A 85 -11.16 52.18 -46.91
CA LYS A 85 -12.27 53.13 -46.76
C LYS A 85 -11.77 54.35 -45.96
N THR A 86 -10.97 55.22 -46.60
CA THR A 86 -10.64 56.53 -46.06
C THR A 86 -11.82 57.47 -46.43
N LYS A 87 -12.36 58.18 -45.43
CA LYS A 87 -13.25 59.34 -45.73
C LYS A 87 -12.40 60.43 -46.45
N SER A 88 -12.43 60.42 -47.76
CA SER A 88 -11.95 61.57 -48.53
C SER A 88 -12.84 62.74 -48.22
N ASN A 89 -12.31 63.76 -47.54
CA ASN A 89 -12.99 65.05 -47.40
C ASN A 89 -12.81 65.78 -48.74
N SER A 90 -13.73 65.53 -49.65
CA SER A 90 -13.71 66.10 -50.97
C SER A 90 -14.02 67.60 -50.86
N GLY A 91 -12.97 68.39 -50.71
CA GLY A 91 -13.01 69.83 -50.85
C GLY A 91 -11.79 70.30 -51.65
N GLY A 92 -11.81 70.18 -53.00
CA GLY A 92 -10.76 70.73 -53.87
C GLY A 92 -10.53 69.87 -55.10
N GLY A 93 -10.95 70.34 -56.25
CA GLY A 93 -10.72 69.75 -57.58
C GLY A 93 -9.22 69.66 -57.92
N GLY A 94 -8.68 68.51 -57.81
CA GLY A 94 -7.35 68.15 -58.30
C GLY A 94 -7.38 66.68 -58.72
N THR A 95 -7.03 66.39 -59.93
CA THR A 95 -6.79 65.02 -60.47
C THR A 95 -5.65 64.36 -59.71
N THR A 96 -5.98 63.63 -58.61
CA THR A 96 -5.06 62.77 -57.94
C THR A 96 -4.79 61.50 -58.80
N PRO A 97 -3.51 61.09 -59.02
CA PRO A 97 -3.25 59.87 -59.75
C PRO A 97 -3.83 58.65 -58.98
N PRO A 98 -4.25 57.60 -59.69
CA PRO A 98 -4.76 56.39 -58.98
C PRO A 98 -3.74 55.87 -57.97
N VAL A 99 -4.14 55.93 -56.72
CA VAL A 99 -3.31 55.31 -55.66
C VAL A 99 -3.32 53.81 -55.88
N GLU A 100 -2.17 53.25 -56.25
CA GLU A 100 -2.04 51.81 -56.35
C GLU A 100 -2.48 51.15 -55.04
N GLN A 101 -3.46 50.30 -55.19
CA GLN A 101 -3.94 49.55 -53.98
C GLN A 101 -2.90 48.59 -53.50
N PRO A 102 -2.52 48.60 -52.21
CA PRO A 102 -1.54 47.71 -51.69
C PRO A 102 -1.97 46.25 -51.81
N LYS A 103 -1.10 45.40 -52.39
CA LYS A 103 -1.34 43.96 -52.52
C LYS A 103 -0.72 43.24 -51.31
N VAL A 104 -1.58 42.81 -50.40
CA VAL A 104 -1.13 42.03 -49.24
C VAL A 104 -0.89 40.57 -49.65
N SER A 105 0.35 40.11 -49.59
CA SER A 105 0.76 38.75 -49.94
C SER A 105 1.23 37.93 -48.71
N GLN A 106 1.59 38.59 -47.62
CA GLN A 106 2.06 37.99 -46.39
C GLN A 106 1.75 38.87 -45.19
N ALA A 107 1.64 38.23 -44.02
CA ALA A 107 1.47 38.92 -42.75
C ALA A 107 2.23 38.17 -41.67
N LEU A 108 3.03 38.84 -40.88
CA LEU A 108 3.72 38.37 -39.72
C LEU A 108 3.09 39.04 -38.48
N TYR A 109 2.63 38.25 -37.51
CA TYR A 109 2.20 38.83 -36.24
C TYR A 109 2.77 38.08 -35.06
N GLY A 110 3.11 38.80 -34.01
CA GLY A 110 3.51 38.31 -32.72
C GLY A 110 2.64 38.87 -31.62
N LEU A 111 2.25 38.05 -30.70
CA LEU A 111 1.42 38.42 -29.55
C LEU A 111 2.01 37.84 -28.26
N VAL A 112 2.26 38.70 -27.30
CA VAL A 112 2.48 38.31 -25.90
C VAL A 112 1.26 38.77 -25.12
N ASN A 113 0.55 37.85 -24.49
CA ASN A 113 -0.62 38.15 -23.69
C ASN A 113 -0.45 37.67 -22.26
N VAL A 114 -0.73 38.52 -21.29
CA VAL A 114 -0.75 38.18 -19.85
C VAL A 114 -2.18 38.35 -19.37
N SER A 115 -2.71 37.33 -18.67
CA SER A 115 -4.07 37.33 -18.13
C SER A 115 -4.06 36.93 -16.67
N LEU A 116 -4.57 37.80 -15.79
CA LEU A 116 -4.74 37.52 -14.36
C LEU A 116 -6.23 37.35 -14.06
N PRO A 117 -6.68 36.13 -13.65
CA PRO A 117 -8.08 35.90 -13.32
C PRO A 117 -8.44 36.59 -11.99
N ILE A 118 -9.36 37.56 -12.02
CA ILE A 118 -9.88 38.24 -10.81
C ILE A 118 -11.10 37.48 -10.27
N TYR A 119 -12.00 37.07 -11.19
CA TYR A 119 -13.19 36.30 -10.83
C TYR A 119 -13.49 35.27 -11.92
N THR A 120 -13.80 34.05 -11.51
CA THR A 120 -14.05 32.92 -12.41
C THR A 120 -15.32 32.14 -12.04
N GLY A 121 -16.32 32.82 -11.48
CA GLY A 121 -17.52 32.12 -10.99
C GLY A 121 -17.25 31.18 -9.78
N GLY A 122 -16.15 31.40 -9.06
CA GLY A 122 -15.73 30.53 -7.95
C GLY A 122 -14.97 29.27 -8.35
N LYS A 123 -14.76 28.99 -9.66
CA LYS A 123 -14.11 27.74 -10.15
C LYS A 123 -12.72 27.51 -9.54
N ILE A 124 -11.88 28.54 -9.54
CA ILE A 124 -10.52 28.43 -8.96
C ILE A 124 -10.60 28.19 -7.47
N ARG A 125 -11.48 28.92 -6.76
CA ARG A 125 -11.66 28.75 -5.30
C ARG A 125 -12.08 27.33 -4.94
N TYR A 126 -13.13 26.81 -5.57
CA TYR A 126 -13.66 25.47 -5.29
C TYR A 126 -12.75 24.37 -5.84
N GLY A 127 -11.99 24.63 -6.92
CA GLY A 127 -10.96 23.74 -7.39
C GLY A 127 -9.83 23.55 -6.37
N ILE A 128 -9.36 24.64 -5.75
CA ILE A 128 -8.36 24.59 -4.67
C ILE A 128 -8.90 23.85 -3.43
N GLU A 129 -10.16 24.14 -3.07
CA GLU A 129 -10.81 23.47 -1.94
C GLU A 129 -10.92 21.96 -2.16
N SER A 130 -11.33 21.55 -3.36
CA SER A 130 -11.39 20.15 -3.78
C SER A 130 -10.02 19.48 -3.71
N SER A 131 -8.97 20.09 -4.28
CA SER A 131 -7.60 19.54 -4.24
C SER A 131 -7.07 19.39 -2.82
N LYS A 132 -7.34 20.36 -1.93
CA LYS A 132 -6.95 20.25 -0.50
C LYS A 132 -7.64 19.10 0.23
N PHE A 133 -8.91 18.83 -0.08
CA PHE A 133 -9.60 17.67 0.49
C PHE A 133 -9.02 16.36 -0.05
N LEU A 134 -8.66 16.28 -1.32
CA LEU A 134 -8.00 15.10 -1.91
C LEU A 134 -6.61 14.87 -1.35
N GLU A 135 -5.83 15.94 -1.12
CA GLU A 135 -4.52 15.86 -0.45
C GLU A 135 -4.65 15.27 0.96
N LYS A 136 -5.60 15.78 1.76
CA LYS A 136 -5.87 15.24 3.10
C LYS A 136 -6.35 13.78 3.06
N ALA A 137 -7.17 13.43 2.07
CA ALA A 137 -7.61 12.05 1.88
C ALA A 137 -6.42 11.11 1.59
N ALA A 138 -5.48 11.53 0.73
CA ALA A 138 -4.27 10.76 0.45
C ALA A 138 -3.38 10.56 1.69
N MET A 139 -3.31 11.56 2.60
CA MET A 139 -2.61 11.42 3.87
C MET A 139 -3.27 10.39 4.78
N LEU A 140 -4.61 10.38 4.87
CA LEU A 140 -5.36 9.42 5.69
C LEU A 140 -5.29 8.00 5.11
N ASP A 141 -5.29 7.84 3.78
CA ASP A 141 -5.04 6.54 3.14
C ASP A 141 -3.67 5.98 3.54
N ALA A 142 -2.62 6.82 3.52
CA ALA A 142 -1.28 6.41 3.92
C ALA A 142 -1.20 6.01 5.41
N GLU A 143 -1.97 6.66 6.29
CA GLU A 143 -2.08 6.27 7.70
C GLU A 143 -2.81 4.93 7.86
N SER A 144 -3.84 4.66 7.05
CA SER A 144 -4.54 3.37 7.01
C SER A 144 -3.62 2.24 6.54
N ASP A 145 -2.89 2.47 5.44
CA ASP A 145 -1.95 1.50 4.89
C ASP A 145 -0.76 1.24 5.83
N LYS A 146 -0.42 2.20 6.70
CA LYS A 146 0.56 1.98 7.76
C LYS A 146 0.10 0.92 8.76
N ASP A 147 -1.16 0.95 9.18
CA ASP A 147 -1.74 -0.07 10.07
C ASP A 147 -1.78 -1.44 9.37
N GLU A 148 -2.01 -1.47 8.05
CA GLU A 148 -1.92 -2.70 7.26
C GLU A 148 -0.49 -3.28 7.23
N VAL A 149 0.53 -2.44 7.03
CA VAL A 149 1.94 -2.88 7.07
C VAL A 149 2.31 -3.44 8.43
N ILE A 150 1.86 -2.81 9.51
CA ILE A 150 2.06 -3.31 10.89
C ILE A 150 1.43 -4.69 11.05
N GLN A 151 0.16 -4.86 10.66
CA GLN A 151 -0.55 -6.13 10.78
C GLN A 151 0.12 -7.24 9.95
N ASN A 152 0.50 -6.96 8.71
CA ASN A 152 1.19 -7.90 7.85
C ASN A 152 2.55 -8.33 8.45
N THR A 153 3.26 -7.41 9.13
CA THR A 153 4.51 -7.71 9.83
C THR A 153 4.26 -8.62 11.03
N ILE A 154 3.21 -8.37 11.81
CA ILE A 154 2.80 -9.21 12.95
C ILE A 154 2.44 -10.62 12.46
N GLU A 155 1.70 -10.75 11.37
CA GLU A 155 1.34 -12.04 10.77
C GLU A 155 2.57 -12.81 10.27
N ALA A 156 3.50 -12.12 9.59
CA ALA A 156 4.74 -12.73 9.12
C ALA A 156 5.63 -13.18 10.29
N PHE A 157 5.73 -12.38 11.37
CA PHE A 157 6.44 -12.73 12.60
C PHE A 157 5.85 -13.97 13.27
N ALA A 158 4.51 -14.01 13.42
CA ALA A 158 3.81 -15.15 13.98
C ALA A 158 3.96 -16.42 13.11
N ASN A 159 3.94 -16.28 11.78
CA ASN A 159 4.14 -17.40 10.86
C ASN A 159 5.57 -17.96 10.93
N LEU A 160 6.58 -17.08 11.02
CA LEU A 160 7.97 -17.49 11.22
C LEU A 160 8.14 -18.24 12.56
N PHE A 161 7.52 -17.73 13.63
CA PHE A 161 7.48 -18.40 14.93
C PHE A 161 6.84 -19.79 14.86
N LYS A 162 5.67 -19.90 14.21
CA LYS A 162 4.97 -21.18 14.02
C LYS A 162 5.84 -22.19 13.27
N ALA A 163 6.42 -21.77 12.17
CA ALA A 163 7.26 -22.62 11.32
C ALA A 163 8.53 -23.07 12.05
N LYS A 164 9.23 -22.18 12.77
CA LYS A 164 10.41 -22.56 13.57
C LYS A 164 10.07 -23.54 14.70
N THR A 165 8.92 -23.34 15.34
CA THR A 165 8.46 -24.24 16.40
C THR A 165 8.07 -25.62 15.85
N ALA A 166 7.47 -25.67 14.65
CA ALA A 166 7.18 -26.94 13.98
C ALA A 166 8.47 -27.73 13.70
N VAL A 167 9.51 -27.08 13.14
CA VAL A 167 10.81 -27.72 12.92
C VAL A 167 11.34 -28.34 14.24
N ARG A 168 11.35 -27.56 15.33
CA ARG A 168 11.85 -28.03 16.63
C ARG A 168 11.05 -29.25 17.13
N LEU A 169 9.74 -29.19 17.12
CA LEU A 169 8.87 -30.26 17.62
C LEU A 169 8.97 -31.52 16.75
N VAL A 170 9.05 -31.41 15.43
CA VAL A 170 9.22 -32.54 14.52
C VAL A 170 10.62 -33.17 14.70
N GLN A 171 11.67 -32.33 14.85
CA GLN A 171 13.03 -32.84 15.13
C GLN A 171 13.11 -33.60 16.45
N GLU A 172 12.48 -33.09 17.54
CA GLU A 172 12.38 -33.78 18.81
C GLU A 172 11.72 -35.17 18.63
N ASN A 173 10.62 -35.22 17.85
CA ASN A 173 9.93 -36.49 17.57
C ASN A 173 10.73 -37.44 16.66
N LEU A 174 11.47 -36.93 15.68
CA LEU A 174 12.37 -37.76 14.88
C LEU A 174 13.42 -38.41 15.76
N ASN A 175 14.04 -37.67 16.70
CA ASN A 175 15.00 -38.23 17.63
C ASN A 175 14.38 -39.35 18.49
N VAL A 176 13.14 -39.19 18.96
CA VAL A 176 12.40 -40.25 19.69
C VAL A 176 12.13 -41.44 18.78
N ALA A 177 11.68 -41.24 17.52
CA ALA A 177 11.44 -42.32 16.57
C ALA A 177 12.71 -43.13 16.26
N GLN A 178 13.85 -42.46 16.08
CA GLN A 178 15.15 -43.10 15.85
C GLN A 178 15.58 -43.97 17.03
N LEU A 179 15.46 -43.44 18.26
CA LEU A 179 15.75 -44.24 19.48
C LEU A 179 14.81 -45.45 19.55
N ARG A 180 13.54 -45.30 19.25
CA ARG A 180 12.54 -46.36 19.24
C ARG A 180 12.88 -47.45 18.21
N THR A 181 13.19 -47.06 16.98
CA THR A 181 13.60 -48.01 15.92
C THR A 181 14.84 -48.83 16.36
N LYS A 182 15.80 -48.16 17.02
CA LYS A 182 16.99 -48.84 17.55
C LYS A 182 16.65 -49.86 18.66
N GLU A 183 15.77 -49.49 19.60
CA GLU A 183 15.29 -50.41 20.67
C GLU A 183 14.57 -51.63 20.08
N LEU A 184 13.58 -51.40 19.16
CA LEU A 184 12.80 -52.43 18.52
C LEU A 184 13.67 -53.34 17.60
N THR A 185 14.71 -52.78 16.97
CA THR A 185 15.69 -53.58 16.21
C THR A 185 16.43 -54.57 17.12
N ASN A 186 16.81 -54.18 18.36
CA ASN A 186 17.44 -55.05 19.30
C ASN A 186 16.47 -56.12 19.82
N MET A 187 15.21 -55.78 20.07
CA MET A 187 14.18 -56.73 20.49
C MET A 187 13.89 -57.76 19.40
N GLU A 188 13.78 -57.35 18.13
CA GLU A 188 13.58 -58.27 17.00
C GLU A 188 14.75 -59.24 16.83
N LYS A 189 16.01 -58.75 16.90
CA LYS A 189 17.22 -59.60 16.84
C LYS A 189 17.25 -60.66 17.94
N ASN A 190 16.69 -60.36 19.11
CA ASN A 190 16.61 -61.28 20.23
C ASN A 190 15.32 -62.15 20.21
N GLY A 191 14.50 -62.06 19.15
CA GLY A 191 13.27 -62.84 19.02
C GLY A 191 12.12 -62.38 19.93
N LEU A 192 12.23 -61.18 20.52
CA LEU A 192 11.25 -60.61 21.46
C LEU A 192 10.20 -59.73 20.76
N LEU A 193 10.36 -59.47 19.45
CA LEU A 193 9.45 -58.63 18.66
C LEU A 193 9.27 -59.21 17.24
N ALA A 194 8.07 -59.10 16.72
CA ALA A 194 7.76 -59.52 15.34
C ALA A 194 8.34 -58.54 14.30
N ARG A 195 8.80 -59.05 13.16
CA ARG A 195 9.43 -58.26 12.09
C ARG A 195 8.51 -57.14 11.56
N ASN A 196 7.18 -57.38 11.48
CA ASN A 196 6.22 -56.39 11.02
C ASN A 196 6.13 -55.15 11.97
N ASP A 197 6.35 -55.33 13.28
CA ASP A 197 6.31 -54.22 14.24
C ASP A 197 7.56 -53.36 14.15
N LEU A 198 8.74 -53.96 13.87
CA LEU A 198 9.92 -53.19 13.52
C LEU A 198 9.74 -52.40 12.24
N LEU A 199 9.13 -52.99 11.18
CA LEU A 199 8.86 -52.29 9.93
C LEU A 199 7.90 -51.10 10.10
N LYS A 200 6.91 -51.19 11.02
CA LYS A 200 6.04 -50.03 11.37
C LYS A 200 6.85 -48.91 12.00
N ALA A 201 7.77 -49.21 12.91
CA ALA A 201 8.62 -48.19 13.54
C ALA A 201 9.57 -47.53 12.53
N GLN A 202 10.20 -48.33 11.65
CA GLN A 202 11.02 -47.79 10.55
C GLN A 202 10.24 -46.89 9.60
N LEU A 203 9.00 -47.28 9.22
CA LEU A 203 8.13 -46.44 8.43
C LEU A 203 7.77 -45.12 9.14
N ARG A 204 7.55 -45.20 10.47
CA ARG A 204 7.30 -44.01 11.28
C ARG A 204 8.50 -43.05 11.28
N GLU A 205 9.72 -43.59 11.44
CA GLU A 205 10.97 -42.83 11.37
C GLU A 205 11.10 -42.12 10.02
N SER A 206 10.94 -42.85 8.89
CA SER A 206 10.98 -42.27 7.54
C SER A 206 9.92 -41.19 7.32
N ASN A 207 8.69 -41.35 7.85
CA ASN A 207 7.68 -40.33 7.81
C ASN A 207 8.06 -39.08 8.62
N MET A 208 8.77 -39.24 9.75
CA MET A 208 9.26 -38.10 10.53
C MET A 208 10.41 -37.35 9.82
N GLU A 209 11.30 -38.06 9.11
CA GLU A 209 12.33 -37.44 8.27
C GLU A 209 11.69 -36.61 7.15
N TYR A 210 10.67 -37.14 6.48
CA TYR A 210 9.93 -36.42 5.48
C TYR A 210 9.27 -35.17 6.05
N ASN A 211 8.56 -35.29 7.18
CA ASN A 211 7.90 -34.17 7.85
C ASN A 211 8.89 -33.09 8.32
N LEU A 212 10.12 -33.51 8.74
CA LEU A 212 11.16 -32.57 9.10
C LEU A 212 11.61 -31.75 7.90
N SER A 213 11.86 -32.38 6.76
CA SER A 213 12.25 -31.70 5.52
C SER A 213 11.20 -30.69 5.07
N ASP A 214 9.91 -31.05 5.17
CA ASP A 214 8.79 -30.17 4.84
C ASP A 214 8.69 -28.98 5.82
N ALA A 215 8.86 -29.24 7.12
CA ALA A 215 8.87 -28.19 8.14
C ALA A 215 10.06 -27.22 7.96
N GLU A 216 11.25 -27.75 7.65
CA GLU A 216 12.45 -26.93 7.36
C GLU A 216 12.25 -26.04 6.13
N ASN A 217 11.68 -26.59 5.05
CA ASN A 217 11.35 -25.81 3.86
C ASN A 217 10.35 -24.68 4.18
N SER A 218 9.29 -25.01 4.93
CA SER A 218 8.29 -24.03 5.36
C SER A 218 8.91 -22.92 6.22
N TRP A 219 9.83 -23.25 7.13
CA TRP A 219 10.56 -22.29 7.92
C TRP A 219 11.48 -21.39 7.07
N GLN A 220 12.22 -21.97 6.13
CA GLN A 220 13.08 -21.21 5.22
C GLN A 220 12.27 -20.19 4.41
N LEU A 221 11.12 -20.61 3.86
CA LEU A 221 10.22 -19.70 3.13
C LEU A 221 9.67 -18.58 4.02
N ALA A 222 9.26 -18.89 5.25
CA ALA A 222 8.80 -17.88 6.21
C ALA A 222 9.92 -16.90 6.58
N ASN A 223 11.16 -17.39 6.75
CA ASN A 223 12.35 -16.56 7.02
C ASN A 223 12.67 -15.63 5.85
N VAL A 224 12.64 -16.15 4.61
CA VAL A 224 12.84 -15.33 3.39
C VAL A 224 11.76 -14.27 3.27
N ASN A 225 10.48 -14.63 3.48
CA ASN A 225 9.38 -13.67 3.42
C ASN A 225 9.56 -12.54 4.44
N MET A 226 9.92 -12.88 5.68
CA MET A 226 10.18 -11.88 6.73
C MET A 226 11.36 -10.97 6.36
N ASN A 227 12.48 -11.54 5.90
CA ASN A 227 13.64 -10.76 5.45
C ASN A 227 13.27 -9.76 4.34
N LEU A 228 12.48 -10.18 3.35
CA LEU A 228 12.03 -9.29 2.26
C LEU A 228 11.14 -8.15 2.78
N MET A 229 10.27 -8.42 3.74
CA MET A 229 9.44 -7.40 4.38
C MET A 229 10.26 -6.40 5.19
N LEU A 230 11.31 -6.87 5.87
CA LEU A 230 12.19 -6.05 6.69
C LEU A 230 13.29 -5.34 5.88
N GLY A 231 13.45 -5.66 4.59
CA GLY A 231 14.52 -5.13 3.75
C GLY A 231 15.91 -5.70 4.10
N LEU A 232 15.94 -6.91 4.70
CA LEU A 232 17.17 -7.62 5.05
C LEU A 232 17.60 -8.57 3.91
N PRO A 233 18.88 -8.98 3.86
CA PRO A 233 19.33 -10.02 2.95
C PRO A 233 18.53 -11.32 3.18
N THR A 234 18.10 -12.00 2.11
CA THR A 234 17.28 -13.22 2.18
C THR A 234 17.99 -14.40 2.87
N THR A 235 19.33 -14.34 2.97
CA THR A 235 20.18 -15.33 3.62
C THR A 235 20.30 -15.16 5.14
N THR A 236 19.80 -14.04 5.70
CA THR A 236 19.86 -13.78 7.16
C THR A 236 18.96 -14.76 7.91
N GLU A 237 19.52 -15.49 8.90
CA GLU A 237 18.73 -16.32 9.80
C GLU A 237 18.16 -15.46 10.95
N LEU A 238 16.82 -15.37 11.03
CA LEU A 238 16.13 -14.61 12.06
C LEU A 238 15.87 -15.48 13.29
N ILE A 239 16.31 -15.00 14.45
CA ILE A 239 16.04 -15.61 15.76
C ILE A 239 15.01 -14.72 16.47
N LEU A 240 13.80 -15.25 16.67
CA LEU A 240 12.70 -14.46 17.23
C LEU A 240 12.78 -14.40 18.76
N ASP A 241 12.68 -13.19 19.31
CA ASP A 241 12.35 -13.00 20.73
C ASP A 241 10.84 -13.12 20.93
N THR A 242 10.44 -14.17 21.61
CA THR A 242 9.03 -14.54 21.82
C THR A 242 8.52 -14.26 23.22
N ALA A 243 9.28 -13.57 24.07
CA ALA A 243 8.95 -13.31 25.48
C ALA A 243 7.59 -12.61 25.66
N ASN A 244 7.15 -11.84 24.66
CA ASN A 244 5.92 -11.05 24.70
C ASN A 244 4.75 -11.64 23.90
N LEU A 245 4.89 -12.80 23.28
CA LEU A 245 3.81 -13.47 22.56
C LEU A 245 2.76 -14.01 23.55
N GLY A 246 1.63 -13.31 23.71
CA GLY A 246 0.47 -13.84 24.42
C GLY A 246 0.11 -13.20 25.77
N LYS A 247 0.63 -12.00 26.10
CA LYS A 247 0.45 -11.40 27.44
C LYS A 247 -0.66 -10.37 27.60
N LYS A 248 -1.44 -9.98 26.56
CA LYS A 248 -2.52 -8.97 26.74
C LYS A 248 -3.90 -9.63 26.77
N GLU A 249 -4.52 -9.65 27.95
CA GLU A 249 -5.96 -9.86 28.08
C GLU A 249 -6.67 -8.53 27.82
N ASP A 250 -7.60 -8.54 26.91
CA ASP A 250 -8.49 -7.41 26.60
C ASP A 250 -9.91 -7.82 26.91
N ASN A 251 -10.55 -7.05 27.81
CA ASN A 251 -11.90 -7.32 28.28
C ASN A 251 -12.97 -6.46 27.58
N ARG A 252 -12.56 -5.67 26.55
CA ARG A 252 -13.49 -4.86 25.76
C ARG A 252 -14.49 -5.77 25.05
N VAL A 253 -15.73 -5.30 24.96
CA VAL A 253 -16.81 -5.97 24.23
C VAL A 253 -16.88 -5.45 22.79
N LEU A 254 -17.61 -6.15 21.92
CA LEU A 254 -17.72 -5.80 20.50
C LEU A 254 -18.14 -4.34 20.26
N ASP A 255 -19.10 -3.84 21.06
CA ASP A 255 -19.62 -2.46 20.94
C ASP A 255 -18.52 -1.40 21.20
N ASP A 256 -17.57 -1.68 22.09
CA ASP A 256 -16.43 -0.78 22.34
C ASP A 256 -15.55 -0.66 21.09
N PHE A 257 -15.31 -1.77 20.39
CA PHE A 257 -14.55 -1.79 19.14
C PHE A 257 -15.31 -1.13 17.98
N LEU A 258 -16.64 -1.32 17.88
CA LEU A 258 -17.48 -0.66 16.90
C LEU A 258 -17.46 0.86 17.06
N ASN A 259 -17.60 1.36 18.30
CA ASN A 259 -17.53 2.78 18.60
C ASN A 259 -16.13 3.35 18.30
N ALA A 260 -15.09 2.61 18.66
CA ALA A 260 -13.70 3.01 18.36
C ALA A 260 -13.44 3.08 16.85
N ALA A 261 -13.91 2.12 16.07
CA ALA A 261 -13.72 2.08 14.63
C ALA A 261 -14.33 3.28 13.91
N ARG A 262 -15.56 3.66 14.27
CA ARG A 262 -16.25 4.84 13.70
C ARG A 262 -15.46 6.13 13.88
N VAL A 263 -14.67 6.24 14.95
CA VAL A 263 -13.89 7.44 15.26
C VAL A 263 -12.49 7.38 14.68
N ASN A 264 -11.86 6.20 14.68
CA ASN A 264 -10.43 6.06 14.44
C ASN A 264 -10.07 5.54 13.04
N ARG A 265 -11.00 4.91 12.30
CA ARG A 265 -10.71 4.38 10.95
C ARG A 265 -10.42 5.50 9.96
N LYS A 266 -9.19 5.51 9.47
CA LYS A 266 -8.66 6.54 8.57
C LYS A 266 -9.20 6.42 7.15
N ASP A 267 -9.45 5.19 6.68
CA ASP A 267 -10.01 4.91 5.36
C ASP A 267 -11.44 5.47 5.22
N ILE A 268 -12.30 5.35 6.24
CA ILE A 268 -13.65 5.95 6.25
C ILE A 268 -13.55 7.48 6.23
N ALA A 269 -12.67 8.05 7.06
CA ALA A 269 -12.43 9.49 7.08
C ALA A 269 -11.88 10.01 5.73
N ALA A 270 -11.07 9.23 5.02
CA ALA A 270 -10.59 9.57 3.68
C ALA A 270 -11.74 9.63 2.65
N VAL A 271 -12.71 8.72 2.72
CA VAL A 271 -13.90 8.76 1.83
C VAL A 271 -14.77 9.97 2.10
N ASP A 272 -14.98 10.36 3.38
CA ASP A 272 -15.70 11.62 3.71
C ASP A 272 -14.99 12.85 3.11
N LEU A 273 -13.65 12.90 3.17
CA LEU A 273 -12.89 13.97 2.52
C LEU A 273 -13.03 13.95 0.99
N ARG A 274 -13.05 12.77 0.35
CA ARG A 274 -13.32 12.66 -1.09
C ARG A 274 -14.73 13.12 -1.45
N LYS A 275 -15.73 12.85 -0.59
CA LYS A 275 -17.10 13.37 -0.75
C LYS A 275 -17.12 14.90 -0.70
N LYS A 276 -16.46 15.53 0.28
CA LYS A 276 -16.30 16.97 0.38
C LYS A 276 -15.57 17.57 -0.82
N ALA A 277 -14.57 16.87 -1.36
CA ALA A 277 -13.90 17.28 -2.60
C ALA A 277 -14.87 17.27 -3.81
N ALA A 278 -15.70 16.24 -3.92
CA ALA A 278 -16.72 16.15 -4.97
C ALA A 278 -17.81 17.22 -4.83
N GLU A 279 -18.25 17.54 -3.60
CA GLU A 279 -19.18 18.64 -3.33
C GLU A 279 -18.61 20.00 -3.77
N SER A 280 -17.31 20.22 -3.50
CA SER A 280 -16.60 21.40 -4.03
C SER A 280 -16.51 21.35 -5.56
N GLY A 281 -16.39 20.16 -6.15
CA GLY A 281 -16.49 19.94 -7.60
C GLY A 281 -17.84 20.35 -8.19
N VAL A 282 -18.95 20.05 -7.51
CA VAL A 282 -20.31 20.51 -7.90
C VAL A 282 -20.37 22.03 -7.90
N LYS A 283 -19.86 22.69 -6.84
CA LYS A 283 -19.81 24.16 -6.75
C LYS A 283 -18.96 24.76 -7.89
N SER A 284 -17.84 24.13 -8.21
CA SER A 284 -16.98 24.50 -9.34
C SER A 284 -17.71 24.36 -10.68
N ALA A 285 -18.45 23.27 -10.91
CA ALA A 285 -19.23 23.05 -12.12
C ALA A 285 -20.34 24.11 -12.27
N LYS A 286 -21.02 24.47 -11.19
CA LYS A 286 -22.00 25.58 -11.17
C LYS A 286 -21.35 26.93 -11.48
N GLY A 287 -20.05 27.08 -11.25
CA GLY A 287 -19.26 28.28 -11.57
C GLY A 287 -19.26 28.66 -13.07
N ASP A 288 -19.48 27.70 -13.97
CA ASP A 288 -19.58 27.96 -15.42
C ASP A 288 -20.84 28.76 -15.82
N LEU A 289 -21.83 28.90 -14.92
CA LEU A 289 -23.02 29.72 -15.12
C LEU A 289 -22.75 31.21 -14.86
N TYR A 290 -21.58 31.58 -14.37
CA TYR A 290 -21.22 32.95 -14.05
C TYR A 290 -20.20 33.50 -15.05
N PRO A 291 -20.20 34.82 -15.30
CA PRO A 291 -19.16 35.45 -16.10
C PRO A 291 -17.81 35.37 -15.41
N SER A 292 -16.73 35.38 -16.19
CA SER A 292 -15.37 35.51 -15.69
C SER A 292 -14.82 36.91 -15.95
N LEU A 293 -14.02 37.40 -15.00
CA LEU A 293 -13.36 38.71 -15.05
C LEU A 293 -11.85 38.47 -14.93
N ALA A 294 -11.10 39.06 -15.86
CA ALA A 294 -9.63 38.99 -15.84
C ALA A 294 -9.03 40.39 -16.15
N LEU A 295 -7.93 40.70 -15.51
CA LEU A 295 -7.03 41.74 -15.92
C LEU A 295 -6.18 41.22 -17.06
N THR A 296 -6.14 41.90 -18.21
CA THR A 296 -5.36 41.48 -19.36
C THR A 296 -4.38 42.57 -19.77
N GLY A 297 -3.23 42.17 -20.24
CA GLY A 297 -2.23 43.07 -20.78
C GLY A 297 -1.35 42.32 -21.78
N GLY A 298 -0.75 43.07 -22.70
CA GLY A 298 0.09 42.39 -23.68
C GLY A 298 0.81 43.30 -24.65
N TYR A 299 1.58 42.67 -25.52
CA TYR A 299 2.28 43.25 -26.63
C TYR A 299 1.80 42.63 -27.95
N ILE A 300 1.54 43.47 -28.93
CA ILE A 300 1.15 43.04 -30.27
C ILE A 300 2.16 43.64 -31.25
N GLY A 301 2.83 42.81 -32.03
CA GLY A 301 3.62 43.19 -33.19
C GLY A 301 2.92 42.68 -34.46
N LEU A 302 2.74 43.52 -35.45
CA LEU A 302 2.17 43.15 -36.73
C LEU A 302 3.02 43.77 -37.83
N ASP A 303 3.45 42.96 -38.80
CA ASP A 303 4.12 43.44 -40.00
C ASP A 303 3.46 42.83 -41.24
N ILE A 304 2.95 43.72 -42.07
CA ILE A 304 2.38 43.42 -43.38
C ILE A 304 3.18 44.24 -44.36
N PRO A 305 4.16 43.67 -45.08
CA PRO A 305 5.02 44.41 -46.00
C PRO A 305 4.22 45.24 -46.98
N ASP A 306 4.73 46.44 -47.26
CA ASP A 306 4.14 47.44 -48.17
C ASP A 306 2.74 47.95 -47.79
N PHE A 307 2.23 47.56 -46.54
CA PHE A 307 0.88 47.99 -46.11
C PHE A 307 0.86 48.57 -44.69
N LEU A 308 1.28 47.82 -43.66
CA LEU A 308 1.19 48.25 -42.28
C LEU A 308 2.24 47.58 -41.42
N SER A 309 3.02 48.34 -40.69
CA SER A 309 3.92 47.83 -39.67
C SER A 309 3.60 48.47 -38.32
N ILE A 310 3.30 47.63 -37.33
CA ILE A 310 3.14 47.99 -35.94
C ILE A 310 4.20 47.20 -35.15
N PRO A 311 5.37 47.78 -34.94
CA PRO A 311 6.51 47.02 -34.36
C PRO A 311 6.26 46.62 -32.90
N ALA A 312 5.48 47.42 -32.15
CA ALA A 312 5.09 47.09 -30.78
C ALA A 312 3.89 47.99 -30.35
N ALA A 313 2.74 47.38 -30.11
CA ALA A 313 1.62 48.05 -29.44
C ALA A 313 1.39 47.37 -28.07
N MET A 314 1.37 48.16 -26.99
CA MET A 314 1.07 47.72 -25.64
C MET A 314 -0.44 47.94 -25.36
N ASN A 315 -1.06 46.92 -24.76
CA ASN A 315 -2.44 47.03 -24.29
C ASN A 315 -2.54 46.61 -22.84
N VAL A 316 -3.39 47.26 -22.05
CA VAL A 316 -3.80 46.91 -20.70
C VAL A 316 -5.30 47.15 -20.59
N GLY A 317 -6.01 46.20 -20.00
CA GLY A 317 -7.46 46.31 -19.89
C GLY A 317 -8.07 45.28 -18.97
N VAL A 318 -9.39 45.39 -18.80
CA VAL A 318 -10.20 44.41 -18.07
C VAL A 318 -11.05 43.66 -19.07
N GLY A 319 -10.92 42.34 -19.11
CA GLY A 319 -11.70 41.44 -19.95
C GLY A 319 -12.82 40.78 -19.17
N VAL A 320 -14.05 40.84 -19.70
CA VAL A 320 -15.20 40.08 -19.23
C VAL A 320 -15.51 38.99 -20.27
N SER A 321 -15.58 37.77 -19.85
CA SER A 321 -15.95 36.65 -20.72
C SER A 321 -17.12 35.87 -20.12
N TYR A 322 -18.14 35.60 -20.95
CA TYR A 322 -19.31 34.82 -20.57
C TYR A 322 -19.67 33.82 -21.67
N ASN A 323 -19.65 32.54 -21.32
CA ASN A 323 -20.06 31.52 -22.25
C ASN A 323 -21.58 31.32 -22.19
N ILE A 324 -22.32 32.00 -23.08
CA ILE A 324 -23.78 31.91 -23.15
C ILE A 324 -24.26 30.47 -23.34
N GLY A 325 -23.49 29.63 -24.08
CA GLY A 325 -23.80 28.22 -24.26
C GLY A 325 -23.85 27.40 -22.96
N SER A 326 -23.22 27.91 -21.89
CA SER A 326 -23.27 27.23 -20.57
C SER A 326 -24.68 27.23 -19.98
N LEU A 327 -25.57 28.19 -20.35
CA LEU A 327 -26.94 28.25 -19.82
C LEU A 327 -27.75 26.99 -20.13
N TRP A 328 -27.50 26.31 -21.24
CA TRP A 328 -28.20 25.07 -21.62
C TRP A 328 -27.30 23.81 -21.58
N LYS A 329 -25.98 23.98 -21.72
CA LYS A 329 -25.03 22.81 -21.71
C LYS A 329 -24.58 22.44 -20.33
N ASN A 330 -24.58 23.35 -19.35
CA ASN A 330 -23.98 23.12 -18.02
C ASN A 330 -24.79 22.15 -17.14
N LYS A 331 -26.07 21.94 -17.42
CA LYS A 331 -26.95 21.07 -16.65
C LYS A 331 -26.38 19.64 -16.57
N ALA A 332 -25.94 19.08 -17.69
CA ALA A 332 -25.34 17.72 -17.71
C ALA A 332 -24.04 17.63 -16.90
N LYS A 333 -23.20 18.67 -16.97
CA LYS A 333 -21.95 18.73 -16.18
C LYS A 333 -22.22 18.79 -14.68
N VAL A 334 -23.19 19.57 -14.26
CA VAL A 334 -23.63 19.65 -12.86
C VAL A 334 -24.21 18.29 -12.41
N GLN A 335 -25.10 17.70 -13.23
CA GLN A 335 -25.67 16.37 -12.94
C GLN A 335 -24.59 15.29 -12.80
N GLN A 336 -23.55 15.31 -13.65
CA GLN A 336 -22.41 14.39 -13.55
C GLN A 336 -21.67 14.58 -12.22
N ALA A 337 -21.42 15.80 -11.80
CA ALA A 337 -20.76 16.11 -10.52
C ALA A 337 -21.64 15.70 -9.33
N GLU A 338 -22.95 15.94 -9.38
CA GLU A 338 -23.89 15.51 -8.33
C GLU A 338 -24.00 13.97 -8.24
N ALA A 339 -23.97 13.27 -9.40
CA ALA A 339 -23.92 11.82 -9.43
C ALA A 339 -22.64 11.27 -8.77
N LYS A 340 -21.51 11.98 -8.90
CA LYS A 340 -20.25 11.62 -8.23
C LYS A 340 -20.35 11.76 -6.71
N VAL A 341 -21.00 12.82 -6.20
CA VAL A 341 -21.29 12.98 -4.77
C VAL A 341 -22.16 11.83 -4.29
N LYS A 342 -23.24 11.49 -5.02
CA LYS A 342 -24.12 10.37 -4.69
C LYS A 342 -23.37 9.03 -4.64
N GLN A 343 -22.46 8.76 -5.60
CA GLN A 343 -21.61 7.58 -5.58
C GLN A 343 -20.79 7.51 -4.29
N LEU A 344 -20.14 8.60 -3.89
CA LEU A 344 -19.30 8.63 -2.68
C LEU A 344 -20.12 8.49 -1.40
N THR A 345 -21.34 9.05 -1.37
CA THR A 345 -22.27 8.86 -0.23
C THR A 345 -22.67 7.39 -0.07
N ILE A 346 -22.94 6.70 -1.19
CA ILE A 346 -23.27 5.27 -1.16
C ILE A 346 -22.01 4.44 -0.81
N THR A 347 -20.83 4.84 -1.30
CA THR A 347 -19.55 4.19 -0.93
C THR A 347 -19.28 4.31 0.57
N GLU A 348 -19.55 5.47 1.17
CA GLU A 348 -19.41 5.67 2.62
C GLU A 348 -20.33 4.73 3.42
N ALA A 349 -21.60 4.59 3.00
CA ALA A 349 -22.53 3.65 3.62
C ALA A 349 -22.08 2.19 3.46
N LEU A 350 -21.60 1.80 2.26
CA LEU A 350 -21.05 0.46 2.03
C LEU A 350 -19.83 0.18 2.92
N MET A 351 -18.95 1.16 3.09
CA MET A 351 -17.79 1.00 3.96
C MET A 351 -18.17 0.86 5.45
N ASP A 352 -19.26 1.50 5.90
CA ASP A 352 -19.78 1.30 7.27
C ASP A 352 -20.31 -0.14 7.46
N ASP A 353 -21.03 -0.67 6.48
CA ASP A 353 -21.50 -2.06 6.49
C ASP A 353 -20.32 -3.05 6.47
N ASP A 354 -19.34 -2.84 5.62
CA ASP A 354 -18.12 -3.67 5.52
C ASP A 354 -17.31 -3.60 6.82
N MET A 355 -17.17 -2.43 7.44
CA MET A 355 -16.53 -2.25 8.75
C MET A 355 -17.22 -3.06 9.82
N GLN A 356 -18.56 -3.00 9.90
CA GLN A 356 -19.32 -3.77 10.89
C GLN A 356 -19.12 -5.28 10.68
N LEU A 357 -19.15 -5.75 9.44
CA LEU A 357 -18.92 -7.16 9.12
C LEU A 357 -17.50 -7.60 9.49
N GLU A 358 -16.48 -6.80 9.12
CA GLU A 358 -15.07 -7.11 9.38
C GLU A 358 -14.76 -7.13 10.87
N LEU A 359 -15.33 -6.19 11.65
CA LEU A 359 -15.21 -6.18 13.12
C LEU A 359 -15.86 -7.42 13.75
N ASN A 360 -17.07 -7.77 13.34
CA ASN A 360 -17.72 -8.98 13.83
C ASN A 360 -16.88 -10.24 13.52
N LYS A 361 -16.36 -10.39 12.29
CA LYS A 361 -15.47 -11.50 11.91
C LYS A 361 -14.22 -11.54 12.77
N SER A 362 -13.55 -10.41 12.96
CA SER A 362 -12.31 -10.31 13.74
C SER A 362 -12.54 -10.61 15.22
N TYR A 363 -13.64 -10.11 15.78
CA TYR A 363 -14.04 -10.39 17.18
C TYR A 363 -14.37 -11.86 17.40
N LEU A 364 -15.19 -12.45 16.55
CA LEU A 364 -15.54 -13.88 16.62
C LEU A 364 -14.31 -14.77 16.41
N SER A 365 -13.40 -14.38 15.51
CA SER A 365 -12.12 -15.06 15.31
C SER A 365 -11.28 -15.04 16.59
N LEU A 366 -11.16 -13.89 17.26
CA LEU A 366 -10.44 -13.80 18.54
C LEU A 366 -11.07 -14.69 19.62
N MET A 367 -12.42 -14.67 19.75
CA MET A 367 -13.13 -15.52 20.74
C MET A 367 -12.91 -17.00 20.45
N THR A 368 -12.98 -17.40 19.18
CA THR A 368 -12.70 -18.79 18.75
C THR A 368 -11.27 -19.20 19.06
N ASN A 369 -10.29 -18.38 18.72
CA ASN A 369 -8.88 -18.68 18.99
C ASN A 369 -8.58 -18.76 20.51
N ARG A 370 -9.17 -17.89 21.33
CA ARG A 370 -9.09 -17.99 22.80
C ARG A 370 -9.66 -19.30 23.31
N LYS A 371 -10.79 -19.75 22.78
CA LYS A 371 -11.38 -21.06 23.14
C LYS A 371 -10.48 -22.21 22.69
N GLN A 372 -9.88 -22.13 21.51
CA GLN A 372 -8.95 -23.13 20.97
C GLN A 372 -7.70 -23.28 21.86
N ILE A 373 -7.16 -22.20 22.42
CA ILE A 373 -6.06 -22.27 23.38
C ILE A 373 -6.46 -23.13 24.59
N GLN A 374 -7.64 -22.90 25.17
CA GLN A 374 -8.10 -23.66 26.33
C GLN A 374 -8.30 -25.15 26.01
N VAL A 375 -8.88 -25.43 24.84
CA VAL A 375 -9.13 -26.82 24.41
C VAL A 375 -7.81 -27.54 24.10
N SER A 376 -6.90 -26.89 23.35
CA SER A 376 -5.62 -27.48 22.99
C SER A 376 -4.68 -27.66 24.19
N ALA A 377 -4.72 -26.74 25.19
CA ALA A 377 -3.98 -26.92 26.43
C ALA A 377 -4.42 -28.20 27.17
N LYS A 378 -5.73 -28.43 27.26
CA LYS A 378 -6.28 -29.65 27.85
C LYS A 378 -5.93 -30.91 27.04
N ALA A 379 -5.93 -30.77 25.69
CA ALA A 379 -5.52 -31.87 24.82
C ALA A 379 -4.04 -32.24 25.00
N VAL A 380 -3.15 -31.26 25.25
CA VAL A 380 -1.73 -31.53 25.56
C VAL A 380 -1.62 -32.34 26.84
N GLU A 381 -2.26 -31.91 27.95
CA GLU A 381 -2.26 -32.62 29.21
C GLU A 381 -2.74 -34.09 29.06
N GLN A 382 -3.85 -34.28 28.33
CA GLN A 382 -4.42 -35.60 28.09
C GLN A 382 -3.49 -36.49 27.22
N ALA A 383 -2.91 -35.92 26.18
CA ALA A 383 -2.03 -36.66 25.27
C ALA A 383 -0.68 -37.05 25.94
N GLU A 384 -0.11 -36.16 26.77
CA GLU A 384 1.10 -36.42 27.53
C GLU A 384 0.90 -37.54 28.56
N GLU A 385 -0.23 -37.50 29.29
CA GLU A 385 -0.53 -38.55 30.26
C GLU A 385 -0.86 -39.89 29.55
N ASN A 386 -1.60 -39.86 28.44
CA ASN A 386 -1.84 -41.05 27.64
C ASN A 386 -0.54 -41.71 27.16
N TYR A 387 0.38 -40.89 26.60
CA TYR A 387 1.68 -41.36 26.16
C TYR A 387 2.49 -42.01 27.33
N ARG A 388 2.50 -41.36 28.49
CA ARG A 388 3.17 -41.90 29.69
C ARG A 388 2.61 -43.26 30.11
N ILE A 389 1.27 -43.41 30.14
CA ILE A 389 0.60 -44.68 30.48
C ILE A 389 0.90 -45.76 29.44
N VAL A 390 0.73 -45.44 28.15
CA VAL A 390 0.95 -46.41 27.06
C VAL A 390 2.41 -46.85 27.00
N LYS A 391 3.35 -45.92 27.21
CA LYS A 391 4.79 -46.23 27.27
C LYS A 391 5.08 -47.19 28.40
N ASN A 392 4.57 -46.95 29.63
CA ASN A 392 4.74 -47.87 30.76
C ASN A 392 4.14 -49.25 30.48
N LYS A 393 2.96 -49.33 29.88
CA LYS A 393 2.35 -50.62 29.47
C LYS A 393 3.20 -51.33 28.42
N PHE A 394 3.71 -50.63 27.44
CA PHE A 394 4.58 -51.20 26.40
C PHE A 394 5.89 -51.75 26.98
N ASP A 395 6.55 -50.99 27.86
CA ASP A 395 7.77 -51.41 28.53
C ASP A 395 7.58 -52.67 29.39
N ASN A 396 6.31 -52.95 29.82
CA ASN A 396 5.91 -54.16 30.55
C ASN A 396 5.21 -55.21 29.66
N SER A 397 5.27 -55.07 28.32
CA SER A 397 4.64 -55.99 27.35
C SER A 397 3.09 -56.06 27.44
N LEU A 398 2.45 -54.99 27.96
CA LEU A 398 0.98 -54.89 28.14
C LEU A 398 0.31 -53.97 27.11
N ALA A 399 1.05 -53.41 26.16
CA ALA A 399 0.56 -52.63 25.04
C ALA A 399 1.33 -53.04 23.77
N THR A 400 0.68 -52.78 22.60
CA THR A 400 1.30 -53.07 21.32
C THR A 400 2.20 -51.93 20.87
N THR A 401 3.09 -52.22 19.90
CA THR A 401 3.87 -51.16 19.20
C THR A 401 2.97 -50.13 18.53
N THR A 402 1.84 -50.55 18.00
CA THR A 402 0.86 -49.63 17.37
C THR A 402 0.29 -48.65 18.38
N ASP A 403 -0.10 -49.15 19.58
CA ASP A 403 -0.64 -48.28 20.64
C ASP A 403 0.37 -47.20 21.04
N LEU A 404 1.65 -47.58 21.15
CA LEU A 404 2.71 -46.64 21.50
C LEU A 404 2.95 -45.58 20.41
N LEU A 405 3.00 -46.00 19.15
CA LEU A 405 3.19 -45.06 18.02
C LEU A 405 2.01 -44.12 17.86
N ASP A 406 0.78 -44.59 18.09
CA ASP A 406 -0.42 -43.75 18.05
C ASP A 406 -0.44 -42.73 19.18
N ALA A 407 -0.02 -43.09 20.40
CA ALA A 407 0.11 -42.19 21.53
C ALA A 407 1.18 -41.10 21.28
N ASP A 408 2.30 -41.46 20.66
CA ASP A 408 3.36 -40.54 20.28
C ASP A 408 2.86 -39.49 19.22
N ILE A 409 2.13 -39.97 18.20
CA ILE A 409 1.52 -39.09 17.20
C ILE A 409 0.55 -38.10 17.84
N ALA A 410 -0.34 -38.60 18.71
CA ALA A 410 -1.32 -37.76 19.40
C ALA A 410 -0.65 -36.69 20.29
N GLN A 411 0.46 -37.03 20.96
CA GLN A 411 1.21 -36.08 21.78
C GLN A 411 1.82 -34.94 20.90
N LEU A 412 2.50 -35.30 19.79
CA LEU A 412 3.06 -34.30 18.86
C LEU A 412 2.00 -33.39 18.33
N GLN A 413 0.88 -33.96 17.87
CA GLN A 413 -0.23 -33.20 17.29
C GLN A 413 -0.86 -32.23 18.30
N ALA A 414 -1.03 -32.66 19.55
CA ALA A 414 -1.55 -31.81 20.63
C ALA A 414 -0.61 -30.62 20.90
N ARG A 415 0.70 -30.85 21.02
CA ARG A 415 1.73 -29.80 21.25
C ARG A 415 1.80 -28.80 20.10
N LEU A 416 1.76 -29.27 18.85
CA LEU A 416 1.68 -28.41 17.67
C LEU A 416 0.42 -27.54 17.70
N SER A 417 -0.74 -28.17 17.90
CA SER A 417 -2.03 -27.47 17.93
C SER A 417 -2.09 -26.38 19.01
N TYR A 418 -1.55 -26.64 20.19
CA TYR A 418 -1.47 -25.65 21.28
C TYR A 418 -0.60 -24.46 20.91
N THR A 419 0.57 -24.71 20.31
CA THR A 419 1.49 -23.64 19.92
C THR A 419 0.88 -22.77 18.80
N LEU A 420 0.27 -23.41 17.79
CA LEU A 420 -0.39 -22.73 16.70
C LEU A 420 -1.56 -21.88 17.21
N SER A 421 -2.42 -22.43 18.09
CA SER A 421 -3.57 -21.69 18.67
C SER A 421 -3.15 -20.42 19.40
N ARG A 422 -2.00 -20.46 20.13
CA ARG A 422 -1.46 -19.27 20.80
C ARG A 422 -1.01 -18.20 19.81
N ALA A 423 -0.31 -18.60 18.76
CA ALA A 423 0.14 -17.67 17.72
C ALA A 423 -1.05 -17.09 16.94
N ASP A 424 -2.06 -17.91 16.63
CA ASP A 424 -3.25 -17.47 15.92
C ASP A 424 -4.11 -16.51 16.75
N ALA A 425 -4.25 -16.75 18.06
CA ALA A 425 -4.92 -15.82 18.97
C ALA A 425 -4.21 -14.46 19.08
N PHE A 426 -2.87 -14.48 19.05
CA PHE A 426 -2.06 -13.27 19.03
C PHE A 426 -2.30 -12.45 17.75
N VAL A 427 -2.28 -13.10 16.58
CA VAL A 427 -2.58 -12.44 15.30
C VAL A 427 -4.02 -11.92 15.27
N ALA A 428 -4.99 -12.73 15.70
CA ALA A 428 -6.41 -12.35 15.72
C ALA A 428 -6.68 -11.14 16.62
N TYR A 429 -5.99 -11.03 17.75
CA TYR A 429 -6.09 -9.85 18.63
C TYR A 429 -5.59 -8.57 17.92
N HIS A 430 -4.43 -8.62 17.29
CA HIS A 430 -3.90 -7.46 16.57
C HIS A 430 -4.73 -7.12 15.33
N LYS A 431 -5.28 -8.13 14.64
CA LYS A 431 -6.23 -7.91 13.54
C LYS A 431 -7.48 -7.18 14.01
N LEU A 432 -8.03 -7.55 15.17
CA LEU A 432 -9.17 -6.83 15.77
C LEU A 432 -8.81 -5.37 16.09
N LEU A 433 -7.61 -5.12 16.62
CA LEU A 433 -7.13 -3.75 16.87
C LEU A 433 -6.98 -2.95 15.58
N GLN A 434 -6.44 -3.57 14.51
CA GLN A 434 -6.33 -2.95 13.19
C GLN A 434 -7.71 -2.57 12.65
N THR A 435 -8.66 -3.51 12.66
CA THR A 435 -10.02 -3.31 12.16
C THR A 435 -10.76 -2.23 12.94
N ALA A 436 -10.46 -2.07 14.23
CA ALA A 436 -10.99 -1.01 15.09
C ALA A 436 -10.21 0.33 14.96
N GLY A 437 -9.14 0.41 14.16
CA GLY A 437 -8.30 1.61 14.04
C GLY A 437 -7.49 1.93 15.30
N LEU A 438 -7.21 0.93 16.14
CA LEU A 438 -6.51 1.09 17.42
C LEU A 438 -5.08 0.57 17.41
N LEU A 439 -4.64 -0.11 16.35
CA LEU A 439 -3.38 -0.86 16.30
C LEU A 439 -2.16 0.04 16.58
N SER A 440 -2.00 1.12 15.85
CA SER A 440 -0.88 2.06 16.02
C SER A 440 -0.87 2.75 17.39
N ALA A 441 -2.03 2.95 18.02
CA ALA A 441 -2.14 3.58 19.34
C ALA A 441 -1.75 2.62 20.47
N GLU A 442 -2.07 1.33 20.35
CA GLU A 442 -1.77 0.31 21.36
C GLU A 442 -0.30 -0.15 21.33
N LEU A 443 0.36 -0.10 20.19
CA LEU A 443 1.79 -0.46 20.04
C LEU A 443 2.74 0.63 20.55
N LYS A 444 2.26 1.86 20.74
CA LYS A 444 3.04 2.97 21.33
C LYS A 444 3.03 2.99 22.85
N LYS A 445 2.19 2.17 23.48
CA LYS A 445 2.13 1.98 24.96
C LYS A 445 3.04 0.84 25.41
#